data_903a1410bd71bb0f4490b85f38d839aa
#
_entry.id   903a1410bd71bb0f4490b85f38d839aa
#
_cell.length_a   1.000
_cell.length_b   1.000
_cell.length_c   1.000
_cell.angle_alpha   90.00
_cell.angle_beta   90.00
_cell.angle_gamma   90.00
#
_symmetry.space_group_name_H-M   'P 1'
#
loop_
_entity.id
_entity.type
_entity.pdbx_description
1 polymer ?
#
loop_
_entity_poly.entity_id
_entity_poly.type
_entity_poly.pdbx_seq_one_letter_code
_entity_poly.pdbx_strand_id
1 'polypeptide(L)'
;MSTEKIGKYHFVAEPFHVDFTGRLTMGVLGNHLLNCAGFHAEERGFGMQTLNDNHYTWVLSRLAIELERMPEQYESFSIQTWVENVYRLFTDRNFAILDAGGNPVGYARSIWAMIDMKTRKPADLLTLHGGH
;
A
#
# COMPACT_ATOMS: atom_id res chain seq x y z
N MET A 1 10.65 -1.08 -16.37
CA MET A 1 9.48 -1.02 -15.47
C MET A 1 9.34 -2.35 -14.74
N SER A 2 9.20 -2.28 -13.44
CA SER A 2 9.10 -3.48 -12.63
C SER A 2 7.70 -4.09 -12.71
N THR A 3 7.63 -5.41 -12.93
CA THR A 3 6.40 -6.17 -12.82
C THR A 3 6.49 -7.18 -11.69
N GLU A 4 7.42 -6.95 -10.77
CA GLU A 4 7.66 -7.86 -9.66
C GLU A 4 6.42 -7.98 -8.77
N LYS A 5 6.16 -9.20 -8.31
CA LYS A 5 5.04 -9.49 -7.42
C LYS A 5 5.16 -8.73 -6.10
N ILE A 6 6.38 -8.57 -5.58
CA ILE A 6 6.65 -7.84 -4.35
C ILE A 6 7.35 -6.53 -4.69
N GLY A 7 6.74 -5.42 -4.31
CA GLY A 7 7.38 -4.10 -4.40
C GLY A 7 8.14 -3.81 -3.12
N LYS A 8 9.28 -3.15 -3.22
CA LYS A 8 10.07 -2.74 -2.07
C LYS A 8 10.49 -1.28 -2.22
N TYR A 9 10.22 -0.49 -1.20
CA TYR A 9 10.44 0.96 -1.22
C TYR A 9 11.18 1.37 0.05
N HIS A 10 12.11 2.31 -0.11
CA HIS A 10 13.02 2.74 0.95
C HIS A 10 12.66 4.13 1.45
N PHE A 11 12.75 4.31 2.76
CA PHE A 11 12.42 5.56 3.43
C PHE A 11 13.42 5.87 4.53
N VAL A 12 13.40 7.12 4.96
CA VAL A 12 14.11 7.58 6.16
C VAL A 12 13.09 8.32 7.01
N ALA A 13 13.08 8.07 8.31
CA ALA A 13 12.22 8.83 9.22
C ALA A 13 12.83 10.23 9.41
N GLU A 14 12.29 11.21 8.72
CA GLU A 14 12.80 12.59 8.71
C GLU A 14 12.28 13.37 9.91
N PRO A 15 12.96 14.48 10.32
CA PRO A 15 12.59 15.22 11.53
C PRO A 15 11.14 15.65 11.62
N PHE A 16 10.51 16.01 10.50
CA PHE A 16 9.10 16.42 10.50
C PHE A 16 8.12 15.26 10.38
N HIS A 17 8.62 14.02 10.33
CA HIS A 17 7.81 12.80 10.32
C HIS A 17 7.67 12.18 11.70
N VAL A 18 8.39 12.68 12.68
CA VAL A 18 8.43 12.08 14.03
C VAL A 18 7.70 12.97 15.05
N ASP A 19 7.26 12.33 16.12
CA ASP A 19 6.63 13.02 17.24
C ASP A 19 7.68 13.47 18.26
N PHE A 20 7.23 13.98 19.42
CA PHE A 20 8.14 14.46 20.44
C PHE A 20 9.00 13.36 21.08
N THR A 21 8.65 12.08 20.88
CA THR A 21 9.49 10.97 21.35
C THR A 21 10.57 10.60 20.35
N GLY A 22 10.60 11.26 19.18
CA GLY A 22 11.56 10.96 18.12
C GLY A 22 11.21 9.75 17.28
N ARG A 23 9.96 9.30 17.31
CA ARG A 23 9.50 8.15 16.53
C ARG A 23 8.53 8.57 15.46
N LEU A 24 8.59 7.84 14.32
CA LEU A 24 7.68 8.08 13.21
C LEU A 24 6.23 8.05 13.69
N THR A 25 5.42 8.98 13.19
CA THR A 25 3.99 9.00 13.55
C THR A 25 3.21 7.96 12.76
N MET A 26 2.10 7.50 13.33
CA MET A 26 1.21 6.56 12.65
C MET A 26 0.65 7.16 11.36
N GLY A 27 0.33 8.46 11.36
CA GLY A 27 -0.18 9.14 10.17
C GLY A 27 0.80 9.13 9.02
N VAL A 28 2.08 9.39 9.29
CA VAL A 28 3.12 9.35 8.25
C VAL A 28 3.33 7.92 7.76
N LEU A 29 3.39 6.95 8.69
CA LEU A 29 3.52 5.55 8.29
C LEU A 29 2.36 5.12 7.40
N GLY A 30 1.14 5.43 7.79
CA GLY A 30 -0.04 5.12 6.98
C GLY A 30 0.05 5.72 5.59
N ASN A 31 0.49 6.97 5.50
CA ASN A 31 0.69 7.64 4.21
C ASN A 31 1.74 6.93 3.36
N HIS A 32 2.86 6.52 3.95
CA HIS A 32 3.89 5.76 3.24
C HIS A 32 3.35 4.42 2.73
N LEU A 33 2.56 3.71 3.54
CA LEU A 33 1.95 2.46 3.12
C LEU A 33 1.05 2.66 1.89
N LEU A 34 0.21 3.68 1.93
CA LEU A 34 -0.70 3.97 0.82
C LEU A 34 0.08 4.38 -0.44
N ASN A 35 1.16 5.15 -0.29
CA ASN A 35 2.01 5.51 -1.41
C ASN A 35 2.70 4.28 -2.03
N CYS A 36 3.18 3.36 -1.19
CA CYS A 36 3.77 2.11 -1.68
C CYS A 36 2.76 1.30 -2.47
N ALA A 37 1.52 1.21 -1.98
CA ALA A 37 0.46 0.52 -2.69
C ALA A 37 0.22 1.16 -4.06
N GLY A 38 0.18 2.48 -4.11
CA GLY A 38 -0.02 3.24 -5.35
C GLY A 38 1.11 3.03 -6.35
N PHE A 39 2.36 3.13 -5.90
CA PHE A 39 3.53 2.92 -6.76
C PHE A 39 3.57 1.50 -7.32
N HIS A 40 3.35 0.51 -6.47
CA HIS A 40 3.38 -0.89 -6.89
C HIS A 40 2.26 -1.21 -7.88
N ALA A 41 1.06 -0.69 -7.63
CA ALA A 41 -0.06 -0.85 -8.55
C ALA A 41 0.24 -0.21 -9.90
N GLU A 42 0.83 1.00 -9.91
CA GLU A 42 1.21 1.70 -11.14
C GLU A 42 2.24 0.90 -11.92
N GLU A 43 3.25 0.36 -11.27
CA GLU A 43 4.27 -0.47 -11.92
C GLU A 43 3.66 -1.70 -12.59
N ARG A 44 2.56 -2.21 -12.04
CA ARG A 44 1.86 -3.39 -12.56
C ARG A 44 0.68 -3.05 -13.47
N GLY A 45 0.48 -1.78 -13.80
CA GLY A 45 -0.57 -1.35 -14.73
C GLY A 45 -1.94 -1.12 -14.11
N PHE A 46 -2.04 -1.07 -12.78
CA PHE A 46 -3.30 -0.88 -12.06
C PHE A 46 -3.29 0.39 -11.20
N GLY A 47 -2.43 1.36 -11.56
CA GLY A 47 -2.32 2.60 -10.83
C GLY A 47 -3.55 3.49 -10.98
N MET A 48 -3.68 4.47 -10.08
CA MET A 48 -4.85 5.35 -10.01
C MET A 48 -5.07 6.11 -11.31
N GLN A 49 -4.00 6.59 -11.96
CA GLN A 49 -4.14 7.35 -13.21
C GLN A 49 -4.73 6.49 -14.32
N THR A 50 -4.21 5.28 -14.49
CA THR A 50 -4.67 4.34 -15.51
C THR A 50 -6.14 3.98 -15.28
N LEU A 51 -6.52 3.73 -14.04
CA LEU A 51 -7.89 3.38 -13.69
C LEU A 51 -8.84 4.56 -13.89
N ASN A 52 -8.42 5.77 -13.47
CA ASN A 52 -9.25 6.96 -13.63
C ASN A 52 -9.51 7.28 -15.10
N ASP A 53 -8.54 7.05 -15.98
CA ASP A 53 -8.71 7.22 -17.42
C ASP A 53 -9.78 6.28 -17.97
N ASN A 54 -10.03 5.16 -17.31
CA ASN A 54 -11.04 4.18 -17.68
C ASN A 54 -12.29 4.26 -16.81
N HIS A 55 -12.45 5.34 -16.05
CA HIS A 55 -13.60 5.60 -15.18
C HIS A 55 -13.69 4.66 -13.96
N TYR A 56 -12.56 4.14 -13.50
CA TYR A 56 -12.47 3.34 -12.28
C TYR A 56 -11.59 4.03 -11.25
N THR A 57 -11.82 3.73 -9.98
CA THR A 57 -10.96 4.22 -8.91
C THR A 57 -10.86 3.17 -7.80
N TRP A 58 -9.70 3.15 -7.13
CA TRP A 58 -9.52 2.33 -5.94
C TRP A 58 -10.04 3.08 -4.71
N VAL A 59 -10.73 2.34 -3.86
CA VAL A 59 -11.18 2.85 -2.57
C VAL A 59 -10.63 1.94 -1.48
N LEU A 60 -9.94 2.54 -0.52
CA LEU A 60 -9.44 1.82 0.65
C LEU A 60 -10.62 1.53 1.58
N SER A 61 -10.90 0.26 1.82
CA SER A 61 -11.97 -0.17 2.69
C SER A 61 -11.49 -0.39 4.13
N ARG A 62 -10.28 -0.93 4.29
CA ARG A 62 -9.71 -1.23 5.60
C ARG A 62 -8.20 -1.20 5.55
N LEU A 63 -7.60 -0.69 6.62
CA LEU A 63 -6.15 -0.76 6.84
C LEU A 63 -5.92 -1.15 8.30
N ALA A 64 -5.23 -2.25 8.52
CA ALA A 64 -4.84 -2.71 9.85
C ALA A 64 -3.32 -2.78 9.91
N ILE A 65 -2.73 -2.24 10.98
CA ILE A 65 -1.29 -2.16 11.16
C ILE A 65 -0.93 -2.76 12.52
N GLU A 66 0.04 -3.67 12.52
CA GLU A 66 0.61 -4.23 13.74
C GLU A 66 2.10 -3.94 13.76
N LEU A 67 2.58 -3.29 14.80
CA LEU A 67 3.98 -2.90 14.93
C LEU A 67 4.57 -3.34 16.25
N GLU A 68 5.79 -3.86 16.21
CA GLU A 68 6.59 -4.07 17.41
C GLU A 68 7.23 -2.75 17.86
N ARG A 69 7.65 -1.93 16.89
CA ARG A 69 8.18 -0.59 17.17
C ARG A 69 8.03 0.30 15.93
N MET A 70 8.02 1.60 16.15
CA MET A 70 8.08 2.59 15.09
C MET A 70 9.54 2.93 14.76
N PRO A 71 9.85 3.22 13.49
CA PRO A 71 11.16 3.76 13.14
C PRO A 71 11.46 5.04 13.91
N GLU A 72 12.72 5.19 14.34
CA GLU A 72 13.18 6.38 15.04
C GLU A 72 13.71 7.41 14.03
N GLN A 73 13.79 8.66 14.50
CA GLN A 73 14.29 9.76 13.68
C GLN A 73 15.65 9.38 13.06
N TYR A 74 15.79 9.66 11.77
CA TYR A 74 16.94 9.32 10.92
C TYR A 74 17.17 7.83 10.67
N GLU A 75 16.36 6.98 11.23
CA GLU A 75 16.43 5.55 10.92
C GLU A 75 15.97 5.29 9.49
N SER A 76 16.75 4.52 8.74
CA SER A 76 16.33 4.00 7.44
C SER A 76 15.44 2.79 7.64
N PHE A 77 14.39 2.70 6.86
CA PHE A 77 13.50 1.55 6.88
C PHE A 77 12.95 1.32 5.47
N SER A 78 12.35 0.18 5.26
CA SER A 78 11.74 -0.13 3.99
C SER A 78 10.37 -0.75 4.19
N ILE A 79 9.56 -0.66 3.15
CA ILE A 79 8.23 -1.25 3.12
C ILE A 79 8.16 -2.16 1.91
N GLN A 80 7.82 -3.42 2.14
CA GLN A 80 7.49 -4.35 1.08
C GLN A 80 5.98 -4.43 0.97
N THR A 81 5.46 -4.56 -0.25
CA THR A 81 4.03 -4.70 -0.47
C THR A 81 3.76 -5.69 -1.59
N TRP A 82 2.66 -6.43 -1.45
CA TRP A 82 2.23 -7.40 -2.45
C TRP A 82 0.72 -7.62 -2.35
N VAL A 83 0.13 -8.02 -3.47
CA VAL A 83 -1.28 -8.42 -3.48
C VAL A 83 -1.35 -9.87 -3.05
N GLU A 84 -2.10 -10.16 -2.01
CA GLU A 84 -2.26 -11.51 -1.49
C GLU A 84 -3.37 -12.26 -2.22
N ASN A 85 -4.54 -11.66 -2.33
CA ASN A 85 -5.69 -12.27 -2.97
C ASN A 85 -6.45 -11.24 -3.80
N VAL A 86 -7.05 -11.70 -4.89
CA VAL A 86 -8.01 -10.93 -5.68
C VAL A 86 -9.34 -11.68 -5.62
N TYR A 87 -10.35 -11.02 -5.07
CA TYR A 87 -11.71 -11.52 -5.02
C TYR A 87 -12.56 -10.77 -6.04
N ARG A 88 -13.80 -11.17 -6.20
CA ARG A 88 -14.67 -10.52 -7.18
C ARG A 88 -14.88 -9.03 -6.92
N LEU A 89 -15.09 -8.64 -5.67
CA LEU A 89 -15.43 -7.25 -5.34
C LEU A 89 -14.32 -6.51 -4.57
N PHE A 90 -13.26 -7.19 -4.15
CA PHE A 90 -12.17 -6.55 -3.42
C PHE A 90 -10.87 -7.33 -3.56
N THR A 91 -9.77 -6.69 -3.17
CA THR A 91 -8.44 -7.31 -3.14
C THR A 91 -7.79 -7.04 -1.80
N ASP A 92 -6.99 -8.02 -1.34
CA ASP A 92 -6.15 -7.89 -0.15
C ASP A 92 -4.75 -7.52 -0.58
N ARG A 93 -4.20 -6.50 0.05
CA ARG A 93 -2.79 -6.13 -0.14
C ARG A 93 -2.11 -6.10 1.21
N ASN A 94 -0.98 -6.78 1.31
CA ASN A 94 -0.20 -6.87 2.53
C ASN A 94 1.05 -6.02 2.45
N PHE A 95 1.59 -5.69 3.63
CA PHE A 95 2.82 -4.91 3.76
C PHE A 95 3.69 -5.53 4.84
N ALA A 96 4.99 -5.41 4.68
CA ALA A 96 5.95 -5.68 5.74
C ALA A 96 6.80 -4.43 5.93
N ILE A 97 6.95 -3.98 7.16
CA ILE A 97 7.80 -2.85 7.51
C ILE A 97 9.10 -3.42 8.06
N LEU A 98 10.23 -3.09 7.45
CA LEU A 98 11.53 -3.65 7.75
C LEU A 98 12.48 -2.56 8.26
N ASP A 99 13.31 -2.89 9.26
CA ASP A 99 14.34 -1.96 9.72
C ASP A 99 15.51 -1.87 8.73
N ALA A 100 16.54 -1.11 9.08
CA ALA A 100 17.71 -0.92 8.21
C ALA A 100 18.46 -2.24 7.95
N GLY A 101 18.38 -3.19 8.86
CA GLY A 101 18.99 -4.51 8.71
C GLY A 101 18.13 -5.50 7.93
N GLY A 102 16.95 -5.09 7.48
CA GLY A 102 16.02 -5.96 6.77
C GLY A 102 15.17 -6.83 7.66
N ASN A 103 15.12 -6.58 8.96
CA ASN A 103 14.32 -7.36 9.90
C ASN A 103 12.92 -6.76 10.02
N PRO A 104 11.87 -7.59 10.04
CA PRO A 104 10.51 -7.05 10.16
C PRO A 104 10.29 -6.42 11.52
N VAL A 105 9.73 -5.23 11.52
CA VAL A 105 9.30 -4.53 12.73
C VAL A 105 7.79 -4.36 12.78
N GLY A 106 7.10 -4.70 11.71
CA GLY A 106 5.66 -4.66 11.67
C GLY A 106 5.09 -5.17 10.36
N TYR A 107 3.78 -5.36 10.37
CA TYR A 107 3.03 -5.81 9.21
C TYR A 107 1.76 -4.99 9.09
N ALA A 108 1.25 -4.89 7.88
CA ALA A 108 -0.04 -4.26 7.64
C ALA A 108 -0.82 -5.04 6.59
N ARG A 109 -2.13 -4.91 6.66
CA ARG A 109 -3.04 -5.49 5.68
C ARG A 109 -4.06 -4.46 5.27
N SER A 110 -4.32 -4.35 3.99
CA SER A 110 -5.32 -3.43 3.46
C SER A 110 -6.30 -4.17 2.55
N ILE A 111 -7.53 -3.67 2.53
CA ILE A 111 -8.58 -4.20 1.67
C ILE A 111 -9.04 -3.07 0.78
N TRP A 112 -9.07 -3.31 -0.53
CA TRP A 112 -9.39 -2.31 -1.54
C TRP A 112 -10.53 -2.79 -2.41
N ALA A 113 -11.43 -1.88 -2.73
CA ALA A 113 -12.49 -2.11 -3.71
C ALA A 113 -12.25 -1.20 -4.90
N MET A 114 -12.58 -1.69 -6.09
CA MET A 114 -12.57 -0.86 -7.29
C MET A 114 -14.01 -0.41 -7.55
N ILE A 115 -14.19 0.88 -7.73
CA ILE A 115 -15.49 1.48 -7.97
C ILE A 115 -15.57 1.95 -9.41
N ASP A 116 -16.66 1.62 -10.08
CA ASP A 116 -17.00 2.19 -11.38
C ASP A 116 -17.59 3.57 -11.13
N MET A 117 -16.89 4.62 -11.56
CA MET A 117 -17.29 6.00 -11.28
C MET A 117 -18.54 6.42 -12.04
N LYS A 118 -18.93 5.73 -13.08
CA LYS A 118 -20.16 6.01 -13.83
C LYS A 118 -21.38 5.46 -13.12
N THR A 119 -21.32 4.21 -12.69
CA THR A 119 -22.44 3.55 -12.00
C THR A 119 -22.43 3.77 -10.50
N ARG A 120 -21.26 4.13 -9.94
CA ARG A 120 -20.98 4.26 -8.51
C ARG A 120 -21.13 2.96 -7.74
N LYS A 121 -20.94 1.84 -8.43
CA LYS A 121 -21.05 0.50 -7.85
C LYS A 121 -19.68 -0.18 -7.89
N PRO A 122 -19.47 -1.16 -7.00
CA PRO A 122 -18.23 -1.96 -7.06
C PRO A 122 -18.07 -2.63 -8.42
N ALA A 123 -16.87 -2.58 -8.95
CA ALA A 123 -16.53 -3.25 -10.19
C ALA A 123 -16.19 -4.72 -9.93
N ASP A 124 -16.44 -5.58 -10.91
CA ASP A 124 -16.06 -6.98 -10.84
C ASP A 124 -14.59 -7.13 -11.20
N LEU A 125 -13.73 -7.32 -10.19
CA LEU A 125 -12.29 -7.39 -10.38
C LEU A 125 -11.85 -8.59 -11.21
N LEU A 126 -12.54 -9.69 -11.09
CA LEU A 126 -12.18 -10.91 -11.83
C LEU A 126 -12.41 -10.75 -13.32
N THR A 127 -13.48 -10.06 -13.68
CA THR A 127 -13.79 -9.77 -15.10
C THR A 127 -12.80 -8.75 -15.67
N LEU A 128 -12.54 -7.67 -14.93
CA LEU A 128 -11.67 -6.59 -15.40
C LEU A 128 -10.23 -7.04 -15.63
N HIS A 129 -9.74 -7.97 -14.85
CA HIS A 129 -8.36 -8.43 -14.91
C HIS A 129 -8.21 -9.79 -15.56
N GLY A 130 -9.22 -10.25 -16.27
CA GLY A 130 -9.16 -11.56 -16.91
C GLY A 130 -9.03 -12.71 -15.91
N GLY A 131 -9.52 -12.52 -14.70
CA GLY A 131 -9.46 -13.52 -13.64
C GLY A 131 -8.23 -13.42 -12.73
N HIS A 132 -7.46 -12.36 -12.84
CA HIS A 132 -6.26 -12.17 -11.98
C HIS A 132 -6.56 -11.52 -10.67
#